data_86229043404b66358ffdfa94aa2a8d7f
#
_entry.id   86229043404b66358ffdfa94aa2a8d7f
#
_cell.length_a   1.000
_cell.length_b   1.000
_cell.length_c   1.000
_cell.angle_alpha   90.00
_cell.angle_beta   90.00
_cell.angle_gamma   90.00
#
_symmetry.space_group_name_H-M   'P 1'
#
loop_
_entity.id
_entity.type
_entity.pdbx_description
1 polymer ?
#
loop_
_entity_poly.entity_id
_entity_poly.type
_entity_poly.pdbx_seq_one_letter_code
_entity_poly.pdbx_strand_id
1 'polypeptide(L)'
;IGDGTYNHSGLMSIRAAVSSQTSITYKILFNDAVAMTGGQGHDGDIEALDIVKELQAIGVSKVVGIYDEKEDLPLSQFNTVIDIYPRDQLIEIQNELAKIEGVTALVYIQTCAAEKRRRRKRGTFLDPDKRIFINPEVCEGCGDCGIQSNCVAILPKETSLGRKRQIDQSSCNKDFSCVDGFCPSFVSIEGAVLKKTLPGELIVPFIESPQIPAIKNTFNLVITGVGGTGIVTIGALLAMAAHLEGKGVGVMEMAGLAQKGGAVHIHCRIASRPAEISAIRVAFEEANSLIGGDLMVTAGEKTLSLLKRNRTKVVCAQNEANAGEFTLDRDFTLPTDRMRLAISSKVGSKNVALITGEEKII
;
A
#
# COMPACT_ATOMS: atom_id res chain seq x y z
N ILE A 1 -16.80 5.44 -3.50
CA ILE A 1 -16.14 6.78 -3.47
C ILE A 1 -15.55 6.94 -2.08
N GLY A 2 -14.26 7.30 -1.96
CA GLY A 2 -13.65 7.69 -0.68
C GLY A 2 -14.11 9.10 -0.25
N ASP A 3 -14.04 9.38 1.05
CA ASP A 3 -14.41 10.67 1.65
C ASP A 3 -13.64 11.87 1.04
N GLY A 4 -12.33 11.74 0.84
CA GLY A 4 -11.54 12.78 0.15
C GLY A 4 -12.02 13.04 -1.28
N THR A 5 -12.37 12.01 -2.06
CA THR A 5 -12.93 12.18 -3.41
C THR A 5 -14.36 12.74 -3.33
N TYR A 6 -15.14 12.32 -2.36
CA TYR A 6 -16.49 12.84 -2.12
C TYR A 6 -16.44 14.35 -1.88
N ASN A 7 -15.61 14.80 -0.96
CA ASN A 7 -15.45 16.22 -0.63
C ASN A 7 -14.93 17.05 -1.82
N HIS A 8 -13.97 16.51 -2.58
CA HIS A 8 -13.38 17.23 -3.71
C HIS A 8 -14.32 17.35 -4.92
N SER A 9 -14.98 16.27 -5.35
CA SER A 9 -15.74 16.24 -6.60
C SER A 9 -16.84 15.18 -6.69
N GLY A 10 -16.85 14.18 -5.81
CA GLY A 10 -17.78 13.06 -5.88
C GLY A 10 -19.24 13.44 -5.71
N LEU A 11 -19.53 14.45 -4.90
CA LEU A 11 -20.87 14.96 -4.68
C LEU A 11 -21.55 15.42 -5.98
N MET A 12 -20.78 15.98 -6.92
CA MET A 12 -21.31 16.42 -8.21
C MET A 12 -21.85 15.25 -9.06
N SER A 13 -21.17 14.12 -9.04
CA SER A 13 -21.63 12.92 -9.77
C SER A 13 -22.91 12.34 -9.16
N ILE A 14 -23.04 12.39 -7.84
CA ILE A 14 -24.26 11.95 -7.15
C ILE A 14 -25.43 12.87 -7.49
N ARG A 15 -25.24 14.18 -7.51
CA ARG A 15 -26.25 15.15 -7.95
C ARG A 15 -26.69 14.91 -9.39
N ALA A 16 -25.77 14.62 -10.29
CA ALA A 16 -26.08 14.29 -11.68
C ALA A 16 -26.91 13.00 -11.78
N ALA A 17 -26.58 11.97 -11.00
CA ALA A 17 -27.35 10.73 -10.97
C ALA A 17 -28.79 10.93 -10.42
N VAL A 18 -28.95 11.74 -9.37
CA VAL A 18 -30.27 12.11 -8.85
C VAL A 18 -31.08 12.85 -9.90
N SER A 19 -30.49 13.84 -10.57
CA SER A 19 -31.16 14.63 -11.60
C SER A 19 -31.55 13.79 -12.83
N SER A 20 -30.78 12.76 -13.17
CA SER A 20 -31.08 11.84 -14.27
C SER A 20 -32.02 10.70 -13.89
N GLN A 21 -32.44 10.63 -12.64
CA GLN A 21 -33.30 9.55 -12.08
C GLN A 21 -32.72 8.15 -12.31
N THR A 22 -31.41 8.01 -12.25
CA THR A 22 -30.71 6.75 -12.46
C THR A 22 -30.81 5.89 -11.19
N SER A 23 -31.15 4.61 -11.35
CA SER A 23 -31.11 3.65 -10.21
C SER A 23 -29.67 3.18 -10.00
N ILE A 24 -29.06 3.64 -8.92
CA ILE A 24 -27.67 3.33 -8.54
C ILE A 24 -27.46 3.46 -7.03
N THR A 25 -26.69 2.55 -6.45
CA THR A 25 -26.26 2.62 -5.05
C THR A 25 -24.83 3.16 -4.95
N TYR A 26 -24.66 4.32 -4.36
CA TYR A 26 -23.34 4.87 -4.04
C TYR A 26 -22.84 4.32 -2.71
N LYS A 27 -21.59 3.90 -2.67
CA LYS A 27 -20.87 3.52 -1.45
C LYS A 27 -19.82 4.57 -1.16
N ILE A 28 -20.02 5.33 -0.07
CA ILE A 28 -19.08 6.36 0.38
C ILE A 28 -18.26 5.75 1.51
N LEU A 29 -16.98 5.61 1.27
CA LEU A 29 -16.03 5.03 2.21
C LEU A 29 -15.45 6.17 3.05
N PHE A 30 -16.05 6.41 4.20
CA PHE A 30 -15.56 7.36 5.18
C PHE A 30 -14.47 6.69 6.02
N ASN A 31 -13.22 6.99 5.68
CA ASN A 31 -12.07 6.40 6.35
C ASN A 31 -11.19 7.45 7.08
N ASP A 32 -11.66 8.68 7.14
CA ASP A 32 -11.06 9.82 7.83
C ASP A 32 -9.61 10.07 7.38
N ALA A 33 -9.32 9.81 6.10
CA ALA A 33 -8.01 10.05 5.52
C ALA A 33 -8.03 9.95 4.00
N VAL A 34 -7.11 10.66 3.34
CA VAL A 34 -6.76 10.40 1.94
C VAL A 34 -5.90 9.13 1.91
N ALA A 35 -6.57 7.97 1.99
CA ALA A 35 -5.93 6.69 2.24
C ALA A 35 -4.97 6.26 1.12
N MET A 36 -5.28 6.61 -0.12
CA MET A 36 -4.55 6.21 -1.32
C MET A 36 -3.12 6.79 -1.35
N THR A 37 -2.93 8.00 -0.86
CA THR A 37 -1.66 8.72 -0.89
C THR A 37 -0.88 8.67 0.42
N GLY A 38 -1.28 7.83 1.36
CA GLY A 38 -0.56 7.59 2.61
C GLY A 38 -1.28 8.05 3.88
N GLY A 39 -2.55 8.45 3.79
CA GLY A 39 -3.38 8.76 4.95
C GLY A 39 -3.13 10.13 5.54
N GLN A 40 -2.93 11.13 4.70
CA GLN A 40 -3.03 12.53 5.12
C GLN A 40 -4.50 12.92 5.35
N GLY A 41 -4.75 13.91 6.19
CA GLY A 41 -6.08 14.50 6.34
C GLY A 41 -6.58 15.08 5.01
N HIS A 42 -7.89 15.08 4.81
CA HIS A 42 -8.51 15.82 3.71
C HIS A 42 -8.80 17.26 4.13
N ASP A 43 -8.84 18.18 3.18
CA ASP A 43 -9.21 19.57 3.44
C ASP A 43 -10.72 19.64 3.74
N GLY A 44 -11.09 20.48 4.72
CA GLY A 44 -12.47 20.84 5.00
C GLY A 44 -13.16 20.09 6.14
N ASP A 45 -12.46 19.27 6.91
CA ASP A 45 -12.93 18.61 8.16
C ASP A 45 -14.36 18.05 8.10
N ILE A 46 -14.74 17.48 6.96
CA ILE A 46 -16.08 16.90 6.76
C ILE A 46 -16.25 15.64 7.63
N GLU A 47 -17.33 15.58 8.40
CA GLU A 47 -17.67 14.43 9.20
C GLU A 47 -18.64 13.49 8.45
N ALA A 48 -18.71 12.21 8.87
CA ALA A 48 -19.60 11.24 8.26
C ALA A 48 -21.07 11.66 8.34
N LEU A 49 -21.46 12.34 9.41
CA LEU A 49 -22.83 12.85 9.60
C LEU A 49 -23.16 14.02 8.65
N ASP A 50 -22.17 14.82 8.28
CA ASP A 50 -22.37 15.90 7.32
C ASP A 50 -22.58 15.34 5.92
N ILE A 51 -21.81 14.31 5.54
CA ILE A 51 -22.03 13.56 4.29
C ILE A 51 -23.47 13.03 4.22
N VAL A 52 -23.96 12.45 5.31
CA VAL A 52 -25.35 11.95 5.39
C VAL A 52 -26.36 13.06 5.13
N LYS A 53 -26.23 14.19 5.81
CA LYS A 53 -27.13 15.35 5.66
C LYS A 53 -27.09 15.92 4.23
N GLU A 54 -25.91 16.04 3.64
CA GLU A 54 -25.74 16.50 2.27
C GLU A 54 -26.43 15.57 1.27
N LEU A 55 -26.26 14.25 1.42
CA LEU A 55 -26.91 13.25 0.57
C LEU A 55 -28.43 13.33 0.64
N GLN A 56 -28.98 13.50 1.84
CA GLN A 56 -30.42 13.71 2.02
C GLN A 56 -30.90 15.02 1.37
N ALA A 57 -30.12 16.10 1.55
CA ALA A 57 -30.48 17.42 1.01
C ALA A 57 -30.48 17.46 -0.53
N ILE A 58 -29.66 16.66 -1.20
CA ILE A 58 -29.63 16.59 -2.67
C ILE A 58 -30.66 15.61 -3.26
N GLY A 59 -31.46 14.94 -2.43
CA GLY A 59 -32.55 14.09 -2.89
C GLY A 59 -32.19 12.62 -3.13
N VAL A 60 -31.18 12.08 -2.45
CA VAL A 60 -30.91 10.63 -2.44
C VAL A 60 -32.07 9.92 -1.78
N SER A 61 -32.66 8.91 -2.46
CA SER A 61 -33.90 8.23 -2.06
C SER A 61 -33.82 7.50 -0.71
N LYS A 62 -32.67 6.89 -0.43
CA LYS A 62 -32.36 6.25 0.86
C LYS A 62 -30.89 6.38 1.18
N VAL A 63 -30.59 6.82 2.37
CA VAL A 63 -29.22 6.89 2.93
C VAL A 63 -29.17 6.02 4.18
N VAL A 64 -28.16 5.15 4.28
CA VAL A 64 -27.89 4.31 5.46
C VAL A 64 -26.43 4.43 5.89
N GLY A 65 -26.18 4.21 7.17
CA GLY A 65 -24.84 4.09 7.73
C GLY A 65 -24.44 2.63 7.95
N ILE A 66 -23.18 2.31 7.70
CA ILE A 66 -22.55 1.06 8.12
C ILE A 66 -21.28 1.41 8.89
N TYR A 67 -21.05 0.80 10.03
CA TYR A 67 -19.89 1.13 10.86
C TYR A 67 -19.15 -0.11 11.37
N ASP A 68 -17.85 0.04 11.60
CA ASP A 68 -17.06 -0.93 12.36
C ASP A 68 -17.28 -0.67 13.86
N GLU A 69 -17.71 -1.67 14.61
CA GLU A 69 -17.98 -1.59 16.05
C GLU A 69 -16.76 -1.19 16.90
N LYS A 70 -15.57 -1.23 16.30
CA LYS A 70 -14.30 -0.80 16.92
C LYS A 70 -14.03 0.69 16.76
N GLU A 71 -14.89 1.41 16.03
CA GLU A 71 -14.84 2.88 15.94
C GLU A 71 -15.60 3.50 17.10
N ASP A 72 -15.06 4.61 17.62
CA ASP A 72 -15.74 5.41 18.64
C ASP A 72 -16.71 6.38 17.94
N LEU A 73 -17.93 5.92 17.72
CA LEU A 73 -18.96 6.68 17.02
C LEU A 73 -20.09 7.10 17.94
N PRO A 74 -20.58 8.33 17.86
CA PRO A 74 -21.76 8.79 18.59
C PRO A 74 -23.04 8.26 17.96
N LEU A 75 -23.30 6.95 18.06
CA LEU A 75 -24.43 6.27 17.44
C LEU A 75 -25.78 6.93 17.70
N SER A 76 -25.96 7.54 18.89
CA SER A 76 -27.18 8.26 19.21
C SER A 76 -27.47 9.42 18.26
N GLN A 77 -26.45 10.10 17.76
CA GLN A 77 -26.60 11.19 16.80
C GLN A 77 -26.99 10.66 15.41
N PHE A 78 -26.38 9.55 14.99
CA PHE A 78 -26.74 8.91 13.70
C PHE A 78 -28.17 8.41 13.70
N ASN A 79 -28.60 7.70 14.75
CA ASN A 79 -29.93 7.14 14.88
C ASN A 79 -31.09 8.17 14.83
N THR A 80 -30.79 9.44 15.05
CA THR A 80 -31.78 10.51 14.87
C THR A 80 -31.94 10.97 13.42
N VAL A 81 -31.04 10.58 12.53
CA VAL A 81 -30.97 11.07 11.14
C VAL A 81 -31.14 9.95 10.13
N ILE A 82 -30.53 8.79 10.35
CA ILE A 82 -30.55 7.62 9.46
C ILE A 82 -30.56 6.31 10.25
N ASP A 83 -30.91 5.21 9.56
CA ASP A 83 -30.63 3.87 10.03
C ASP A 83 -29.13 3.60 9.91
N ILE A 84 -28.51 3.10 10.98
CA ILE A 84 -27.10 2.72 11.00
C ILE A 84 -26.93 1.30 11.51
N TYR A 85 -26.09 0.50 10.84
CA TYR A 85 -25.96 -0.94 11.05
C TYR A 85 -24.50 -1.31 11.26
N PRO A 86 -24.22 -2.38 12.03
CA PRO A 86 -22.86 -2.92 12.14
C PRO A 86 -22.40 -3.53 10.82
N ARG A 87 -21.09 -3.60 10.62
CA ARG A 87 -20.47 -3.98 9.35
C ARG A 87 -20.74 -5.42 8.88
N ASP A 88 -21.11 -6.32 9.77
CA ASP A 88 -21.49 -7.70 9.45
C ASP A 88 -22.78 -7.77 8.61
N GLN A 89 -23.66 -6.77 8.73
CA GLN A 89 -24.88 -6.63 7.94
C GLN A 89 -24.66 -5.97 6.56
N LEU A 90 -23.44 -5.62 6.19
CA LEU A 90 -23.14 -4.89 4.96
C LEU A 90 -23.76 -5.52 3.70
N ILE A 91 -23.66 -6.84 3.55
CA ILE A 91 -24.15 -7.54 2.35
C ILE A 91 -25.67 -7.51 2.28
N GLU A 92 -26.35 -7.72 3.40
CA GLU A 92 -27.81 -7.67 3.50
C GLU A 92 -28.32 -6.28 3.14
N ILE A 93 -27.80 -5.25 3.76
CA ILE A 93 -28.17 -3.85 3.52
C ILE A 93 -27.90 -3.41 2.08
N GLN A 94 -26.79 -3.83 1.48
CA GLN A 94 -26.53 -3.56 0.05
C GLN A 94 -27.60 -4.17 -0.85
N ASN A 95 -28.01 -5.41 -0.56
CA ASN A 95 -29.03 -6.10 -1.34
C ASN A 95 -30.42 -5.44 -1.18
N GLU A 96 -30.71 -4.85 -0.02
CA GLU A 96 -31.93 -4.06 0.20
C GLU A 96 -31.89 -2.75 -0.58
N LEU A 97 -30.79 -2.00 -0.50
CA LEU A 97 -30.64 -0.74 -1.24
C LEU A 97 -30.74 -0.93 -2.75
N ALA A 98 -30.21 -2.04 -3.28
CA ALA A 98 -30.26 -2.35 -4.70
C ALA A 98 -31.69 -2.57 -5.26
N LYS A 99 -32.68 -2.81 -4.39
CA LYS A 99 -34.09 -3.00 -4.78
C LYS A 99 -34.85 -1.67 -4.85
N ILE A 100 -34.31 -0.59 -4.33
CA ILE A 100 -34.95 0.72 -4.27
C ILE A 100 -34.67 1.45 -5.59
N GLU A 101 -35.74 1.96 -6.22
CA GLU A 101 -35.65 2.79 -7.40
C GLU A 101 -35.04 4.16 -7.08
N GLY A 102 -34.19 4.65 -8.00
CA GLY A 102 -33.48 5.91 -7.85
C GLY A 102 -32.11 5.77 -7.20
N VAL A 103 -31.59 6.89 -6.74
CA VAL A 103 -30.26 6.92 -6.13
C VAL A 103 -30.33 6.58 -4.66
N THR A 104 -29.59 5.56 -4.26
CA THR A 104 -29.40 5.21 -2.84
C THR A 104 -27.93 5.39 -2.44
N ALA A 105 -27.67 5.53 -1.16
CA ALA A 105 -26.30 5.68 -0.65
C ALA A 105 -26.08 4.91 0.65
N LEU A 106 -24.88 4.34 0.76
CA LEU A 106 -24.36 3.70 1.94
C LEU A 106 -23.10 4.43 2.37
N VAL A 107 -23.10 5.01 3.58
CA VAL A 107 -21.93 5.63 4.18
C VAL A 107 -21.26 4.60 5.09
N TYR A 108 -20.09 4.11 4.64
CA TYR A 108 -19.32 3.10 5.36
C TYR A 108 -18.24 3.78 6.21
N ILE A 109 -18.36 3.65 7.53
CA ILE A 109 -17.55 4.38 8.50
C ILE A 109 -16.53 3.43 9.14
N GLN A 110 -15.30 3.52 8.69
CA GLN A 110 -14.19 2.74 9.23
C GLN A 110 -12.86 3.42 8.90
N THR A 111 -12.09 3.75 9.92
CA THR A 111 -10.76 4.34 9.73
C THR A 111 -9.85 3.42 8.90
N CYS A 112 -9.11 3.98 7.94
CA CYS A 112 -8.17 3.24 7.12
C CYS A 112 -7.19 2.41 7.97
N ALA A 113 -7.01 1.13 7.63
CA ALA A 113 -6.14 0.20 8.36
C ALA A 113 -4.70 0.72 8.54
N ALA A 114 -4.13 1.38 7.53
CA ALA A 114 -2.81 1.96 7.64
C ALA A 114 -2.80 3.19 8.56
N GLU A 115 -3.86 3.98 8.54
CA GLU A 115 -4.00 5.13 9.43
C GLU A 115 -4.22 4.66 10.88
N LYS A 116 -5.04 3.65 11.12
CA LYS A 116 -5.16 3.02 12.45
C LYS A 116 -3.80 2.64 13.02
N ARG A 117 -2.95 1.95 12.23
CA ARG A 117 -1.60 1.57 12.67
C ARG A 117 -0.72 2.78 12.98
N ARG A 118 -0.80 3.83 12.17
CA ARG A 118 -0.06 5.08 12.37
C ARG A 118 -0.53 5.81 13.63
N ARG A 119 -1.83 5.93 13.83
CA ARG A 119 -2.43 6.55 15.01
C ARG A 119 -2.13 5.78 16.29
N ARG A 120 -2.14 4.44 16.25
CA ARG A 120 -1.70 3.59 17.37
C ARG A 120 -0.24 3.82 17.73
N LYS A 121 0.67 3.90 16.75
CA LYS A 121 2.08 4.23 16.99
C LYS A 121 2.27 5.61 17.63
N ARG A 122 1.38 6.55 17.38
CA ARG A 122 1.37 7.90 17.95
C ARG A 122 0.60 8.00 19.27
N GLY A 123 -0.06 6.95 19.70
CA GLY A 123 -0.90 6.94 20.90
C GLY A 123 -2.23 7.68 20.76
N THR A 124 -2.67 7.98 19.53
CA THR A 124 -3.92 8.70 19.24
C THR A 124 -5.07 7.79 18.80
N PHE A 125 -4.89 6.48 18.87
CA PHE A 125 -5.92 5.49 18.60
C PHE A 125 -5.75 4.31 19.54
N LEU A 126 -6.86 3.68 19.96
CA LEU A 126 -6.83 2.53 20.86
C LEU A 126 -5.98 1.40 20.26
N ASP A 127 -4.95 0.99 20.98
CA ASP A 127 -4.12 -0.16 20.62
C ASP A 127 -4.47 -1.36 21.51
N PRO A 128 -5.18 -2.39 20.98
CA PRO A 128 -5.55 -3.55 21.76
C PRO A 128 -4.33 -4.23 22.36
N ASP A 129 -4.38 -4.54 23.65
CA ASP A 129 -3.34 -5.28 24.38
C ASP A 129 -3.41 -6.79 24.10
N LYS A 130 -3.61 -7.13 22.85
CA LYS A 130 -3.72 -8.49 22.36
C LYS A 130 -2.96 -8.63 21.05
N ARG A 131 -2.23 -9.75 20.91
CA ARG A 131 -1.56 -10.15 19.68
C ARG A 131 -1.91 -11.59 19.35
N ILE A 132 -2.01 -11.88 18.08
CA ILE A 132 -2.29 -13.22 17.59
C ILE A 132 -1.04 -13.75 16.89
N PHE A 133 -0.68 -14.98 17.20
CA PHE A 133 0.38 -15.74 16.55
C PHE A 133 -0.18 -17.02 15.98
N ILE A 134 0.47 -17.55 14.97
CA ILE A 134 0.21 -18.88 14.45
C ILE A 134 1.40 -19.76 14.83
N ASN A 135 1.13 -20.84 15.58
CA ASN A 135 2.16 -21.83 15.87
C ASN A 135 2.40 -22.69 14.61
N PRO A 136 3.57 -22.57 13.96
CA PRO A 136 3.84 -23.29 12.71
C PRO A 136 3.94 -24.81 12.88
N GLU A 137 4.19 -25.30 14.09
CA GLU A 137 4.25 -26.74 14.39
C GLU A 137 2.87 -27.38 14.44
N VAL A 138 1.83 -26.60 14.75
CA VAL A 138 0.42 -27.04 14.79
C VAL A 138 -0.30 -26.67 13.48
N CYS A 139 0.18 -25.64 12.77
CA CYS A 139 -0.44 -25.17 11.54
C CYS A 139 -0.33 -26.23 10.42
N GLU A 140 -1.47 -26.59 9.82
CA GLU A 140 -1.52 -27.51 8.69
C GLU A 140 -1.32 -26.83 7.33
N GLY A 141 -1.26 -25.50 7.30
CA GLY A 141 -1.10 -24.74 6.05
C GLY A 141 -2.35 -24.68 5.19
N CYS A 142 -3.52 -25.02 5.74
CA CYS A 142 -4.80 -25.11 4.98
C CYS A 142 -5.23 -23.78 4.33
N GLY A 143 -4.80 -22.63 4.84
CA GLY A 143 -5.11 -21.31 4.30
C GLY A 143 -6.45 -20.72 4.77
N ASP A 144 -7.25 -21.44 5.56
CA ASP A 144 -8.56 -20.98 6.01
C ASP A 144 -8.54 -19.61 6.70
N CYS A 145 -7.52 -19.34 7.52
CA CYS A 145 -7.34 -18.03 8.15
C CYS A 145 -7.22 -16.86 7.14
N GLY A 146 -6.65 -17.12 5.97
CA GLY A 146 -6.58 -16.14 4.87
C GLY A 146 -7.95 -15.92 4.23
N ILE A 147 -8.70 -16.98 4.01
CA ILE A 147 -10.06 -16.93 3.42
C ILE A 147 -11.01 -16.18 4.36
N GLN A 148 -10.99 -16.50 5.66
CA GLN A 148 -11.85 -15.87 6.66
C GLN A 148 -11.57 -14.37 6.81
N SER A 149 -10.31 -13.97 6.81
CA SER A 149 -9.94 -12.59 7.10
C SER A 149 -9.61 -11.74 5.89
N ASN A 150 -9.31 -12.35 4.76
CA ASN A 150 -8.73 -11.69 3.57
C ASN A 150 -7.56 -10.74 3.95
N CYS A 151 -6.72 -11.17 4.89
CA CYS A 151 -5.73 -10.33 5.56
C CYS A 151 -4.33 -10.51 4.96
N VAL A 152 -3.76 -9.44 4.43
CA VAL A 152 -2.41 -9.43 3.85
C VAL A 152 -1.27 -9.57 4.90
N ALA A 153 -1.58 -9.50 6.20
CA ALA A 153 -0.60 -9.76 7.26
C ALA A 153 -0.38 -11.25 7.53
N ILE A 154 -1.23 -12.13 7.00
CA ILE A 154 -1.02 -13.58 7.07
C ILE A 154 -0.10 -13.96 5.91
N LEU A 155 1.14 -14.33 6.24
CA LEU A 155 2.17 -14.64 5.27
C LEU A 155 2.47 -16.15 5.21
N PRO A 156 3.00 -16.67 4.10
CA PRO A 156 3.54 -18.01 4.06
C PRO A 156 4.79 -18.09 4.95
N LYS A 157 5.02 -19.28 5.48
CA LYS A 157 6.24 -19.64 6.20
C LYS A 157 6.70 -21.00 5.75
N GLU A 158 7.83 -21.06 5.05
CA GLU A 158 8.42 -22.34 4.67
C GLU A 158 9.04 -23.01 5.90
N THR A 159 8.75 -24.28 6.06
CA THR A 159 9.29 -25.12 7.16
C THR A 159 9.69 -26.49 6.63
N SER A 160 10.45 -27.26 7.44
CA SER A 160 10.79 -28.67 7.11
C SER A 160 9.54 -29.57 6.94
N LEU A 161 8.40 -29.15 7.49
CA LEU A 161 7.12 -29.86 7.39
C LEU A 161 6.17 -29.22 6.34
N GLY A 162 6.73 -28.53 5.36
CA GLY A 162 5.98 -27.84 4.29
C GLY A 162 5.61 -26.42 4.63
N ARG A 163 4.82 -25.81 3.74
CA ARG A 163 4.42 -24.41 3.83
C ARG A 163 3.35 -24.19 4.91
N LYS A 164 3.65 -23.39 5.87
CA LYS A 164 2.79 -22.99 6.99
C LYS A 164 2.36 -21.53 6.85
N ARG A 165 1.72 -20.98 7.88
CA ARG A 165 1.32 -19.57 7.97
C ARG A 165 1.99 -18.89 9.17
N GLN A 166 2.21 -17.60 9.04
CA GLN A 166 2.64 -16.73 10.13
C GLN A 166 1.93 -15.38 10.00
N ILE A 167 1.88 -14.64 11.09
CA ILE A 167 1.34 -13.27 11.09
C ILE A 167 2.51 -12.29 11.17
N ASP A 168 2.63 -11.43 10.17
CA ASP A 168 3.51 -10.28 10.25
C ASP A 168 2.92 -9.25 11.22
N GLN A 169 3.53 -9.15 12.40
CA GLN A 169 3.07 -8.26 13.46
C GLN A 169 3.21 -6.77 13.10
N SER A 170 4.06 -6.44 12.14
CA SER A 170 4.25 -5.06 11.68
C SER A 170 3.11 -4.59 10.78
N SER A 171 2.53 -5.50 10.00
CA SER A 171 1.41 -5.26 9.09
C SER A 171 0.05 -5.55 9.70
N CYS A 172 0.02 -6.28 10.84
CA CYS A 172 -1.22 -6.68 11.49
C CYS A 172 -2.04 -5.46 11.94
N ASN A 173 -3.31 -5.42 11.52
CA ASN A 173 -4.25 -4.36 11.89
C ASN A 173 -4.96 -4.60 13.22
N LYS A 174 -4.68 -5.72 13.91
CA LYS A 174 -5.36 -6.12 15.16
C LYS A 174 -6.89 -6.09 15.05
N ASP A 175 -7.39 -6.46 13.90
CA ASP A 175 -8.81 -6.62 13.61
C ASP A 175 -9.35 -7.95 14.18
N PHE A 176 -8.49 -8.97 14.23
CA PHE A 176 -8.74 -10.30 14.75
C PHE A 176 -9.71 -11.16 13.94
N SER A 177 -10.19 -10.72 12.81
CA SER A 177 -11.06 -11.51 11.92
C SER A 177 -10.43 -12.83 11.45
N CYS A 178 -9.10 -12.96 11.53
CA CYS A 178 -8.41 -14.21 11.23
C CYS A 178 -8.71 -15.35 12.21
N VAL A 179 -9.24 -15.06 13.39
CA VAL A 179 -9.59 -16.05 14.43
C VAL A 179 -11.08 -16.35 14.50
N ASP A 180 -11.91 -15.81 13.60
CA ASP A 180 -13.35 -16.07 13.56
C ASP A 180 -13.66 -17.52 13.13
N GLY A 181 -12.71 -18.19 12.46
CA GLY A 181 -12.75 -19.63 12.21
C GLY A 181 -12.16 -20.46 13.35
N PHE A 182 -12.46 -21.76 13.36
CA PHE A 182 -11.86 -22.69 14.32
C PHE A 182 -10.49 -23.17 13.80
N CYS A 183 -9.41 -22.78 14.48
CA CYS A 183 -8.07 -23.25 14.17
C CYS A 183 -7.21 -23.39 15.45
N PRO A 184 -6.72 -24.60 15.78
CA PRO A 184 -5.94 -24.85 16.99
C PRO A 184 -4.53 -24.27 16.97
N SER A 185 -4.05 -23.79 15.81
CA SER A 185 -2.71 -23.20 15.69
C SER A 185 -2.63 -21.75 16.15
N PHE A 186 -3.75 -21.09 16.36
CA PHE A 186 -3.75 -19.72 16.87
C PHE A 186 -3.42 -19.64 18.35
N VAL A 187 -2.53 -18.71 18.68
CA VAL A 187 -2.14 -18.38 20.05
C VAL A 187 -2.39 -16.90 20.30
N SER A 188 -3.20 -16.58 21.28
CA SER A 188 -3.41 -15.21 21.77
C SER A 188 -2.40 -14.89 22.86
N ILE A 189 -1.74 -13.73 22.76
CA ILE A 189 -0.84 -13.20 23.78
C ILE A 189 -1.37 -11.86 24.22
N GLU A 190 -1.63 -11.71 25.51
CA GLU A 190 -2.09 -10.47 26.13
C GLU A 190 -0.95 -9.88 26.98
N GLY A 191 -0.89 -8.55 27.14
CA GLY A 191 0.17 -7.86 27.89
C GLY A 191 1.54 -7.85 27.22
N ALA A 192 1.65 -8.28 25.94
CA ALA A 192 2.93 -8.37 25.27
C ALA A 192 3.41 -7.01 24.77
N VAL A 193 4.58 -6.60 25.23
CA VAL A 193 5.29 -5.42 24.75
C VAL A 193 6.35 -5.85 23.74
N LEU A 194 6.45 -5.14 22.60
CA LEU A 194 7.50 -5.40 21.62
C LEU A 194 8.88 -5.17 22.26
N LYS A 195 9.74 -6.18 22.19
CA LYS A 195 11.13 -6.03 22.60
C LYS A 195 11.80 -5.01 21.68
N LYS A 196 12.22 -3.88 22.25
CA LYS A 196 13.05 -2.92 21.53
C LYS A 196 14.44 -3.52 21.41
N THR A 197 14.84 -3.92 20.21
CA THR A 197 16.25 -4.16 19.91
C THR A 197 16.96 -2.81 19.98
N LEU A 198 17.90 -2.67 20.90
CA LEU A 198 18.84 -1.55 20.85
C LEU A 198 19.62 -1.69 19.53
N PRO A 199 19.77 -0.62 18.75
CA PRO A 199 20.66 -0.68 17.60
C PRO A 199 22.05 -1.06 18.11
N GLY A 200 22.53 -2.25 17.70
CA GLY A 200 23.91 -2.61 17.92
C GLY A 200 24.81 -1.57 17.23
N GLU A 201 26.03 -1.39 17.73
CA GLU A 201 27.00 -0.58 17.01
C GLU A 201 27.16 -1.15 15.59
N LEU A 202 26.72 -0.36 14.61
CA LEU A 202 26.90 -0.70 13.20
C LEU A 202 28.38 -0.54 12.90
N ILE A 203 29.13 -1.63 13.01
CA ILE A 203 30.51 -1.66 12.49
C ILE A 203 30.40 -1.66 10.98
N VAL A 204 30.38 -0.48 10.39
CA VAL A 204 30.44 -0.33 8.93
C VAL A 204 31.88 -0.64 8.51
N PRO A 205 32.13 -1.71 7.73
CA PRO A 205 33.46 -1.98 7.22
C PRO A 205 33.91 -0.79 6.36
N PHE A 206 35.22 -0.49 6.39
CA PHE A 206 35.78 0.51 5.52
C PHE A 206 35.52 0.12 4.06
N ILE A 207 34.75 0.95 3.37
CA ILE A 207 34.46 0.76 1.94
C ILE A 207 35.25 1.84 1.20
N GLU A 208 36.12 1.41 0.27
CA GLU A 208 36.82 2.35 -0.60
C GLU A 208 35.81 3.21 -1.37
N SER A 209 36.08 4.51 -1.45
CA SER A 209 35.23 5.44 -2.19
C SER A 209 35.19 5.04 -3.66
N PRO A 210 34.01 4.84 -4.25
CA PRO A 210 33.91 4.47 -5.65
C PRO A 210 34.44 5.60 -6.55
N GLN A 211 35.08 5.22 -7.67
CA GLN A 211 35.38 6.20 -8.70
C GLN A 211 34.08 6.65 -9.39
N ILE A 212 33.73 7.90 -9.19
CA ILE A 212 32.53 8.48 -9.78
C ILE A 212 32.83 9.04 -11.16
N PRO A 213 32.27 8.48 -12.25
CA PRO A 213 32.52 9.00 -13.59
C PRO A 213 31.87 10.38 -13.76
N ALA A 214 32.51 11.27 -14.48
CA ALA A 214 31.97 12.58 -14.81
C ALA A 214 30.66 12.42 -15.65
N ILE A 215 29.65 13.22 -15.33
CA ILE A 215 28.41 13.28 -16.10
C ILE A 215 28.69 14.11 -17.37
N LYS A 216 28.69 13.44 -18.52
CA LYS A 216 28.96 14.09 -19.81
C LYS A 216 27.75 14.82 -20.39
N ASN A 217 26.57 14.27 -20.22
CA ASN A 217 25.28 14.85 -20.64
C ASN A 217 24.28 14.74 -19.48
N THR A 218 23.39 13.74 -19.54
CA THR A 218 22.48 13.38 -18.45
C THR A 218 22.79 11.98 -17.94
N PHE A 219 22.73 11.81 -16.63
CA PHE A 219 22.69 10.50 -15.98
C PHE A 219 21.24 10.16 -15.64
N ASN A 220 20.73 9.09 -16.25
CA ASN A 220 19.35 8.68 -16.16
C ASN A 220 19.21 7.53 -15.17
N LEU A 221 18.70 7.85 -14.00
CA LEU A 221 18.40 6.90 -12.93
C LEU A 221 16.90 6.58 -12.92
N VAL A 222 16.59 5.30 -12.83
CA VAL A 222 15.23 4.83 -12.59
C VAL A 222 15.19 4.16 -11.21
N ILE A 223 14.16 4.46 -10.42
CA ILE A 223 13.94 3.83 -9.12
C ILE A 223 12.56 3.20 -9.16
N THR A 224 12.46 1.94 -8.76
CA THR A 224 11.20 1.18 -8.82
C THR A 224 10.91 0.51 -7.49
N GLY A 225 9.66 0.30 -7.21
CA GLY A 225 9.24 -0.48 -6.04
C GLY A 225 7.75 -0.38 -5.76
N VAL A 226 7.34 -1.08 -4.71
CA VAL A 226 5.96 -1.07 -4.24
C VAL A 226 5.65 0.25 -3.54
N GLY A 227 4.49 0.83 -3.84
CA GLY A 227 4.01 2.06 -3.20
C GLY A 227 3.85 1.92 -1.70
N GLY A 228 4.32 2.93 -0.96
CA GLY A 228 4.33 2.95 0.50
C GLY A 228 5.62 2.42 1.15
N THR A 229 6.58 1.90 0.38
CA THR A 229 7.88 1.40 0.88
C THR A 229 9.00 2.46 0.87
N GLY A 230 8.66 3.73 0.61
CA GLY A 230 9.63 4.82 0.65
C GLY A 230 10.32 5.14 -0.68
N ILE A 231 9.91 4.54 -1.79
CA ILE A 231 10.50 4.75 -3.12
C ILE A 231 10.50 6.22 -3.52
N VAL A 232 9.39 6.93 -3.31
CA VAL A 232 9.27 8.38 -3.57
C VAL A 232 10.26 9.18 -2.74
N THR A 233 10.42 8.82 -1.46
CA THR A 233 11.37 9.47 -0.56
C THR A 233 12.81 9.32 -1.04
N ILE A 234 13.19 8.14 -1.55
CA ILE A 234 14.52 7.92 -2.12
C ILE A 234 14.76 8.84 -3.32
N GLY A 235 13.77 8.95 -4.22
CA GLY A 235 13.84 9.86 -5.36
C GLY A 235 14.02 11.33 -4.94
N ALA A 236 13.26 11.78 -3.97
CA ALA A 236 13.33 13.14 -3.43
C ALA A 236 14.68 13.43 -2.75
N LEU A 237 15.20 12.48 -1.97
CA LEU A 237 16.51 12.62 -1.31
C LEU A 237 17.65 12.73 -2.33
N LEU A 238 17.64 11.89 -3.37
CA LEU A 238 18.65 11.94 -4.43
C LEU A 238 18.56 13.24 -5.23
N ALA A 239 17.36 13.72 -5.49
CA ALA A 239 17.16 15.01 -6.14
C ALA A 239 17.70 16.16 -5.31
N MET A 240 17.40 16.18 -4.02
CA MET A 240 17.89 17.20 -3.11
C MET A 240 19.44 17.15 -3.00
N ALA A 241 20.02 15.96 -2.90
CA ALA A 241 21.48 15.80 -2.88
C ALA A 241 22.13 16.36 -4.15
N ALA A 242 21.60 16.03 -5.33
CA ALA A 242 22.09 16.57 -6.60
C ALA A 242 21.97 18.10 -6.68
N HIS A 243 20.85 18.66 -6.18
CA HIS A 243 20.63 20.10 -6.11
C HIS A 243 21.66 20.80 -5.19
N LEU A 244 21.90 20.23 -4.00
CA LEU A 244 22.89 20.76 -3.05
C LEU A 244 24.33 20.72 -3.61
N GLU A 245 24.63 19.76 -4.48
CA GLU A 245 25.91 19.69 -5.22
C GLU A 245 25.97 20.66 -6.42
N GLY A 246 24.96 21.51 -6.63
CA GLY A 246 24.89 22.48 -7.74
C GLY A 246 24.63 21.85 -9.10
N LYS A 247 24.19 20.60 -9.15
CA LYS A 247 23.86 19.89 -10.39
C LYS A 247 22.42 20.20 -10.86
N GLY A 248 22.19 20.03 -12.15
CA GLY A 248 20.82 19.98 -12.69
C GLY A 248 20.17 18.67 -12.28
N VAL A 249 18.91 18.74 -11.84
CA VAL A 249 18.12 17.54 -11.52
C VAL A 249 16.67 17.71 -11.95
N GLY A 250 16.11 16.67 -12.53
CA GLY A 250 14.67 16.56 -12.84
C GLY A 250 14.13 15.24 -12.33
N VAL A 251 13.04 15.26 -11.56
CA VAL A 251 12.39 14.07 -11.02
C VAL A 251 10.94 14.02 -11.47
N MET A 252 10.52 12.85 -11.90
CA MET A 252 9.12 12.55 -12.22
C MET A 252 8.71 11.26 -11.53
N GLU A 253 7.65 11.35 -10.77
CA GLU A 253 7.02 10.23 -10.10
C GLU A 253 5.89 9.68 -10.95
N MET A 254 5.89 8.38 -11.17
CA MET A 254 4.85 7.67 -11.90
C MET A 254 4.25 6.62 -10.96
N ALA A 255 3.30 7.06 -10.17
CA ALA A 255 2.45 6.15 -9.42
C ALA A 255 1.26 5.72 -10.31
N GLY A 256 0.90 4.43 -10.23
CA GLY A 256 -0.33 3.93 -10.85
C GLY A 256 -1.57 4.34 -10.06
N LEU A 257 -2.75 3.87 -10.47
CA LEU A 257 -4.01 4.09 -9.74
C LEU A 257 -3.94 3.52 -8.31
N ALA A 258 -3.26 2.40 -8.12
CA ALA A 258 -2.98 1.83 -6.80
C ALA A 258 -1.67 2.42 -6.25
N GLN A 259 -1.75 3.54 -5.58
CA GLN A 259 -0.55 4.23 -5.02
C GLN A 259 -0.02 3.57 -3.74
N LYS A 260 -0.86 2.78 -3.06
CA LYS A 260 -0.50 2.00 -1.89
C LYS A 260 -0.51 0.51 -2.25
N GLY A 261 0.66 -0.13 -2.19
CA GLY A 261 0.84 -1.50 -2.64
C GLY A 261 0.90 -1.69 -4.16
N GLY A 262 0.72 -0.63 -4.96
CA GLY A 262 0.88 -0.65 -6.40
C GLY A 262 2.29 -0.31 -6.87
N ALA A 263 2.57 -0.48 -8.16
CA ALA A 263 3.87 -0.19 -8.75
C ALA A 263 4.16 1.32 -8.80
N VAL A 264 5.32 1.71 -8.29
CA VAL A 264 5.83 3.08 -8.36
C VAL A 264 7.13 3.10 -9.16
N HIS A 265 7.23 4.06 -10.06
CA HIS A 265 8.42 4.31 -10.88
C HIS A 265 8.84 5.76 -10.69
N ILE A 266 10.10 5.99 -10.37
CA ILE A 266 10.70 7.32 -10.32
C ILE A 266 11.71 7.43 -11.45
N HIS A 267 11.56 8.46 -12.25
CA HIS A 267 12.55 8.84 -13.25
C HIS A 267 13.32 10.03 -12.68
N CYS A 268 14.63 9.88 -12.53
CA CYS A 268 15.51 10.92 -12.03
C CYS A 268 16.61 11.18 -13.08
N ARG A 269 16.65 12.39 -13.62
CA ARG A 269 17.74 12.82 -14.50
C ARG A 269 18.64 13.79 -13.77
N ILE A 270 19.93 13.52 -13.81
CA ILE A 270 20.97 14.35 -13.20
C ILE A 270 21.91 14.83 -14.31
N ALA A 271 22.21 16.12 -14.34
CA ALA A 271 23.10 16.74 -15.31
C ALA A 271 24.12 17.66 -14.63
N SER A 272 25.14 18.06 -15.32
CA SER A 272 26.13 19.02 -14.77
C SER A 272 25.50 20.38 -14.49
N ARG A 273 24.50 20.79 -15.29
CA ARG A 273 23.78 22.06 -15.14
C ARG A 273 22.28 21.88 -15.42
N PRO A 274 21.40 22.68 -14.80
CA PRO A 274 19.95 22.59 -15.01
C PRO A 274 19.53 22.73 -16.48
N ALA A 275 20.18 23.59 -17.25
CA ALA A 275 19.89 23.83 -18.67
C ALA A 275 20.13 22.61 -19.58
N GLU A 276 20.81 21.58 -19.11
CA GLU A 276 21.06 20.35 -19.86
C GLU A 276 19.92 19.32 -19.75
N ILE A 277 18.92 19.61 -18.91
CA ILE A 277 17.72 18.74 -18.73
C ILE A 277 16.61 19.27 -19.60
N SER A 278 16.44 18.68 -20.78
CA SER A 278 15.36 19.05 -21.72
C SER A 278 14.05 18.27 -21.51
N ALA A 279 14.12 17.09 -20.89
CA ALA A 279 12.98 16.26 -20.54
C ALA A 279 13.26 15.49 -19.26
N ILE A 280 12.24 15.29 -18.43
CA ILE A 280 12.40 14.59 -17.14
C ILE A 280 12.21 13.07 -17.31
N ARG A 281 11.29 12.66 -18.19
CA ARG A 281 11.02 11.25 -18.43
C ARG A 281 12.21 10.55 -19.10
N VAL A 282 12.65 9.43 -18.52
CA VAL A 282 13.62 8.53 -19.14
C VAL A 282 12.92 7.76 -20.26
N ALA A 283 13.47 7.78 -21.45
CA ALA A 283 12.91 7.11 -22.63
C ALA A 283 13.29 5.61 -22.66
N PHE A 284 12.76 4.89 -23.63
CA PHE A 284 13.08 3.47 -23.86
C PHE A 284 14.59 3.28 -24.06
N GLU A 285 15.14 2.27 -23.35
CA GLU A 285 16.56 1.92 -23.40
C GLU A 285 17.53 3.06 -23.02
N GLU A 286 17.06 4.05 -22.28
CA GLU A 286 17.85 5.24 -21.96
C GLU A 286 18.40 5.22 -20.53
N ALA A 287 17.93 4.33 -19.64
CA ALA A 287 18.40 4.25 -18.26
C ALA A 287 19.89 3.90 -18.19
N ASN A 288 20.66 4.67 -17.42
CA ASN A 288 22.03 4.37 -17.06
C ASN A 288 22.09 3.44 -15.83
N SER A 289 21.23 3.67 -14.86
CA SER A 289 21.13 2.87 -13.65
C SER A 289 19.69 2.64 -13.24
N LEU A 290 19.44 1.52 -12.57
CA LEU A 290 18.17 1.18 -11.94
C LEU A 290 18.40 0.76 -10.49
N ILE A 291 17.63 1.35 -9.57
CA ILE A 291 17.51 0.90 -8.18
C ILE A 291 16.13 0.27 -8.02
N GLY A 292 16.09 -1.04 -7.81
CA GLY A 292 14.86 -1.81 -7.58
C GLY A 292 14.64 -2.06 -6.11
N GLY A 293 13.55 -1.56 -5.55
CA GLY A 293 13.15 -1.80 -4.17
C GLY A 293 12.51 -3.19 -3.97
N ASP A 294 12.08 -3.83 -5.05
CA ASP A 294 11.58 -5.21 -5.09
C ASP A 294 11.70 -5.81 -6.49
N LEU A 295 11.58 -7.13 -6.58
CA LEU A 295 11.70 -7.86 -7.85
C LEU A 295 10.47 -7.68 -8.76
N MET A 296 9.28 -7.59 -8.19
CA MET A 296 8.03 -7.60 -8.96
C MET A 296 7.91 -6.38 -9.85
N VAL A 297 8.07 -5.18 -9.30
CA VAL A 297 8.01 -3.93 -10.08
C VAL A 297 9.23 -3.80 -10.99
N THR A 298 10.40 -4.25 -10.52
CA THR A 298 11.66 -4.19 -11.30
C THR A 298 11.62 -5.08 -12.53
N ALA A 299 11.05 -6.27 -12.44
CA ALA A 299 10.90 -7.20 -13.57
C ALA A 299 9.68 -6.89 -14.46
N GLY A 300 8.89 -5.89 -14.12
CA GLY A 300 7.71 -5.48 -14.90
C GLY A 300 8.11 -4.94 -16.28
N GLU A 301 7.26 -5.16 -17.28
CA GLU A 301 7.49 -4.77 -18.67
C GLU A 301 7.84 -3.29 -18.84
N LYS A 302 7.12 -2.40 -18.12
CA LYS A 302 7.38 -0.94 -18.13
C LYS A 302 8.80 -0.61 -17.68
N THR A 303 9.28 -1.27 -16.63
CA THR A 303 10.66 -1.09 -16.14
C THR A 303 11.67 -1.65 -17.15
N LEU A 304 11.47 -2.88 -17.59
CA LEU A 304 12.39 -3.55 -18.51
C LEU A 304 12.56 -2.77 -19.82
N SER A 305 11.51 -2.11 -20.30
CA SER A 305 11.57 -1.30 -21.53
C SER A 305 12.54 -0.12 -21.45
N LEU A 306 12.81 0.38 -20.25
CA LEU A 306 13.74 1.51 -20.03
C LEU A 306 15.22 1.07 -20.00
N LEU A 307 15.48 -0.24 -19.84
CA LEU A 307 16.80 -0.81 -19.65
C LEU A 307 17.44 -1.17 -20.98
N LYS A 308 18.75 -0.96 -21.07
CA LYS A 308 19.56 -1.29 -22.26
C LYS A 308 20.65 -2.28 -21.93
N ARG A 309 20.80 -3.29 -22.78
CA ARG A 309 21.83 -4.33 -22.65
C ARG A 309 23.23 -3.70 -22.63
N ASN A 310 24.09 -4.20 -21.74
CA ASN A 310 25.47 -3.78 -21.55
C ASN A 310 25.68 -2.27 -21.21
N ARG A 311 24.60 -1.53 -20.98
CA ARG A 311 24.67 -0.13 -20.55
C ARG A 311 24.09 0.08 -19.15
N THR A 312 22.87 -0.39 -18.92
CA THR A 312 22.18 -0.17 -17.65
C THR A 312 22.76 -1.05 -16.55
N LYS A 313 23.12 -0.45 -15.43
CA LYS A 313 23.46 -1.15 -14.19
C LYS A 313 22.23 -1.26 -13.31
N VAL A 314 22.00 -2.45 -12.78
CA VAL A 314 20.82 -2.73 -11.93
C VAL A 314 21.28 -3.17 -10.55
N VAL A 315 20.74 -2.52 -9.53
CA VAL A 315 20.80 -2.98 -8.14
C VAL A 315 19.37 -3.20 -7.69
N CYS A 316 19.03 -4.41 -7.26
CA CYS A 316 17.65 -4.74 -6.91
C CYS A 316 17.60 -5.55 -5.61
N ALA A 317 16.71 -5.14 -4.71
CA ALA A 317 16.37 -5.94 -3.54
C ALA A 317 15.61 -7.20 -3.97
N GLN A 318 15.97 -8.34 -3.35
CA GLN A 318 15.32 -9.62 -3.63
C GLN A 318 14.06 -9.85 -2.79
N ASN A 319 13.61 -8.84 -2.05
CA ASN A 319 12.43 -8.94 -1.20
C ASN A 319 11.20 -9.30 -2.03
N GLU A 320 10.45 -10.27 -1.54
CA GLU A 320 9.18 -10.68 -2.11
C GLU A 320 8.05 -9.91 -1.42
N ALA A 321 7.33 -9.08 -2.17
CA ALA A 321 6.08 -8.51 -1.70
C ALA A 321 4.95 -9.45 -2.13
N ASN A 322 4.31 -10.12 -1.18
CA ASN A 322 3.19 -11.00 -1.49
C ASN A 322 2.03 -10.19 -2.07
N ALA A 323 1.57 -10.58 -3.24
CA ALA A 323 0.40 -10.00 -3.88
C ALA A 323 -0.89 -10.45 -3.18
N GLY A 324 -1.99 -9.74 -3.43
CA GLY A 324 -3.30 -10.05 -2.82
C GLY A 324 -3.82 -11.45 -3.14
N GLU A 325 -3.43 -12.03 -4.26
CA GLU A 325 -3.76 -13.41 -4.67
C GLU A 325 -3.38 -14.45 -3.63
N PHE A 326 -2.33 -14.20 -2.86
CA PHE A 326 -1.89 -15.09 -1.80
C PHE A 326 -2.98 -15.33 -0.71
N THR A 327 -3.86 -14.38 -0.48
CA THR A 327 -4.97 -14.54 0.49
C THR A 327 -6.02 -15.53 0.01
N LEU A 328 -6.16 -15.70 -1.30
CA LEU A 328 -7.13 -16.59 -1.95
C LEU A 328 -6.52 -17.93 -2.35
N ASP A 329 -5.28 -17.91 -2.86
CA ASP A 329 -4.53 -19.11 -3.26
C ASP A 329 -3.42 -19.40 -2.25
N ARG A 330 -3.63 -20.45 -1.44
CA ARG A 330 -2.67 -20.88 -0.40
C ARG A 330 -1.33 -21.33 -0.95
N ASP A 331 -1.31 -21.81 -2.19
CA ASP A 331 -0.13 -22.36 -2.83
C ASP A 331 0.54 -21.35 -3.77
N PHE A 332 0.00 -20.11 -3.81
CA PHE A 332 0.56 -19.03 -4.61
C PHE A 332 2.04 -18.82 -4.32
N THR A 333 2.85 -18.81 -5.37
CA THR A 333 4.28 -18.51 -5.32
C THR A 333 4.63 -17.49 -6.38
N LEU A 334 5.42 -16.49 -6.01
CA LEU A 334 5.96 -15.55 -6.99
C LEU A 334 6.98 -16.27 -7.90
N PRO A 335 6.94 -16.05 -9.21
CA PRO A 335 7.89 -16.65 -10.15
C PRO A 335 9.25 -15.92 -10.08
N THR A 336 9.88 -15.92 -8.90
CA THR A 336 11.07 -15.14 -8.55
C THR A 336 12.24 -15.40 -9.48
N ASP A 337 12.51 -16.67 -9.82
CA ASP A 337 13.60 -17.02 -10.73
C ASP A 337 13.37 -16.51 -12.15
N ARG A 338 12.12 -16.54 -12.62
CA ARG A 338 11.75 -15.97 -13.91
C ARG A 338 11.94 -14.45 -13.92
N MET A 339 11.62 -13.77 -12.81
CA MET A 339 11.83 -12.34 -12.67
C MET A 339 13.33 -11.99 -12.69
N ARG A 340 14.15 -12.72 -11.94
CA ARG A 340 15.62 -12.57 -11.96
C ARG A 340 16.20 -12.78 -13.36
N LEU A 341 15.74 -13.83 -14.02
CA LEU A 341 16.17 -14.13 -15.39
C LEU A 341 15.77 -13.03 -16.38
N ALA A 342 14.56 -12.48 -16.28
CA ALA A 342 14.10 -11.38 -17.13
C ALA A 342 14.99 -10.14 -17.00
N ILE A 343 15.32 -9.74 -15.78
CA ILE A 343 16.23 -8.60 -15.53
C ILE A 343 17.61 -8.90 -16.10
N SER A 344 18.18 -10.06 -15.76
CA SER A 344 19.54 -10.45 -16.19
C SER A 344 19.68 -10.60 -17.72
N SER A 345 18.66 -11.12 -18.36
CA SER A 345 18.62 -11.26 -19.83
C SER A 345 18.54 -9.89 -20.51
N LYS A 346 17.82 -8.94 -19.92
CA LYS A 346 17.66 -7.59 -20.49
C LYS A 346 18.94 -6.81 -20.46
N VAL A 347 19.69 -6.79 -19.33
CA VAL A 347 20.87 -5.93 -19.18
C VAL A 347 22.21 -6.68 -19.28
N GLY A 348 22.21 -8.00 -19.17
CA GLY A 348 23.39 -8.85 -19.05
C GLY A 348 23.75 -9.12 -17.58
N SER A 349 24.03 -10.37 -17.22
CA SER A 349 24.21 -10.83 -15.84
C SER A 349 25.31 -10.07 -15.06
N LYS A 350 26.36 -9.62 -15.73
CA LYS A 350 27.45 -8.82 -15.13
C LYS A 350 27.00 -7.41 -14.67
N ASN A 351 25.83 -6.97 -15.09
CA ASN A 351 25.29 -5.65 -14.80
C ASN A 351 24.18 -5.68 -13.74
N VAL A 352 23.94 -6.81 -13.10
CA VAL A 352 22.92 -6.99 -12.07
C VAL A 352 23.55 -7.35 -10.75
N ALA A 353 23.23 -6.61 -9.72
CA ALA A 353 23.50 -6.94 -8.33
C ALA A 353 22.17 -7.14 -7.61
N LEU A 354 21.95 -8.32 -7.08
CA LEU A 354 20.77 -8.66 -6.27
C LEU A 354 21.18 -8.63 -4.80
N ILE A 355 20.42 -7.92 -3.98
CA ILE A 355 20.70 -7.70 -2.56
C ILE A 355 19.59 -8.36 -1.73
N THR A 356 19.97 -9.21 -0.79
CA THR A 356 19.11 -9.72 0.27
C THR A 356 19.15 -8.75 1.45
N GLY A 357 18.03 -8.05 1.71
CA GLY A 357 17.95 -7.05 2.78
C GLY A 357 17.87 -7.61 4.19
N GLU A 358 17.53 -8.89 4.36
CA GLU A 358 17.29 -9.51 5.67
C GLU A 358 18.57 -9.91 6.43
N GLU A 359 19.69 -10.06 5.77
CA GLU A 359 20.93 -10.53 6.40
C GLU A 359 21.76 -9.44 7.10
N LYS A 360 21.34 -8.18 7.08
CA LYS A 360 22.13 -7.04 7.62
C LYS A 360 21.42 -6.16 8.65
N ILE A 361 20.28 -6.58 9.17
CA ILE A 361 19.56 -5.87 10.24
C ILE A 361 19.43 -6.78 11.49
N ILE A 362 20.41 -7.62 11.73
CA ILE A 362 20.54 -8.34 13.00
C ILE A 362 21.75 -7.78 13.74
#